data_08151d646ec38f64a670efa4e82fb080
#
_entry.id   08151d646ec38f64a670efa4e82fb080
#
_cell.length_a   1.000
_cell.length_b   1.000
_cell.length_c   1.000
_cell.angle_alpha   90.00
_cell.angle_beta   90.00
_cell.angle_gamma   90.00
#
_symmetry.space_group_name_H-M   'P 1'
#
loop_
_entity.id
_entity.type
_entity.pdbx_description
1 polymer ?
#
loop_
_entity_poly.entity_id
_entity_poly.type
_entity_poly.pdbx_seq_one_letter_code
_entity_poly.pdbx_strand_id
1 'polypeptide(L)'
;MKELKHFILVGAPASGKGTQGRFLADTFGLHSLSTGSLLRREVESCTELGRKALSYMDRAMLVPDEIVNDMVRGWLSEMDHGAWLLDGYPRTVAQAETLDHFLNQRGTSVDVVVWMDVSRELIEQRIMRRRECS
;
A
#
# COMPACT_ATOMS: atom_id res chain seq x y z
N MET A 1 6.13 -1.68 27.28
CA MET A 1 6.56 -1.98 25.91
C MET A 1 5.50 -1.51 24.91
N LYS A 2 5.90 -0.73 23.91
CA LYS A 2 4.95 -0.27 22.89
C LYS A 2 4.60 -1.43 21.96
N GLU A 3 3.33 -1.68 21.76
CA GLU A 3 2.87 -2.66 20.78
C GLU A 3 3.04 -2.10 19.36
N LEU A 4 3.62 -2.89 18.46
CA LEU A 4 3.81 -2.50 17.07
C LEU A 4 2.51 -2.75 16.30
N LYS A 5 1.91 -1.70 15.78
CA LYS A 5 0.59 -1.74 15.13
C LYS A 5 0.55 -1.21 13.71
N HIS A 6 1.46 -0.31 13.35
CA HIS A 6 1.37 0.42 12.09
C HIS A 6 2.62 0.19 11.27
N PHE A 7 2.49 -0.65 10.23
CA PHE A 7 3.61 -1.10 9.41
C PHE A 7 3.49 -0.55 7.99
N ILE A 8 4.62 -0.18 7.42
CA ILE A 8 4.74 0.12 5.98
C ILE A 8 5.72 -0.87 5.38
N LEU A 9 5.33 -1.50 4.27
CA LEU A 9 6.17 -2.43 3.54
C LEU A 9 6.57 -1.80 2.21
N VAL A 10 7.87 -1.64 1.99
CA VAL A 10 8.44 -1.03 0.79
C VAL A 10 9.34 -2.04 0.09
N GLY A 11 9.21 -2.15 -1.21
CA GLY A 11 10.06 -3.02 -2.00
C GLY A 11 9.67 -3.01 -3.47
N ALA A 12 10.61 -3.39 -4.31
CA ALA A 12 10.37 -3.49 -5.75
C ALA A 12 9.43 -4.66 -6.07
N PRO A 13 8.73 -4.62 -7.22
CA PRO A 13 8.00 -5.79 -7.70
C PRO A 13 8.95 -7.01 -7.79
N ALA A 14 8.43 -8.19 -7.51
CA ALA A 14 9.18 -9.45 -7.50
C ALA A 14 10.28 -9.55 -6.42
N SER A 15 10.25 -8.70 -5.40
CA SER A 15 11.18 -8.78 -4.26
C SER A 15 10.76 -9.80 -3.18
N GLY A 16 9.58 -10.42 -3.32
CA GLY A 16 9.01 -11.27 -2.29
C GLY A 16 8.13 -10.49 -1.31
N LYS A 17 7.83 -9.25 -1.63
CA LYS A 17 7.09 -8.33 -0.77
C LYS A 17 5.72 -8.86 -0.37
N GLY A 18 4.96 -9.43 -1.30
CA GLY A 18 3.64 -9.98 -1.02
C GLY A 18 3.67 -11.12 -0.01
N THR A 19 4.66 -12.02 -0.12
CA THR A 19 4.84 -13.14 0.79
C THR A 19 5.22 -12.66 2.19
N GLN A 20 6.16 -11.72 2.28
CA GLN A 20 6.58 -11.14 3.55
C GLN A 20 5.47 -10.32 4.20
N GLY A 21 4.68 -9.61 3.39
CA GLY A 21 3.52 -8.86 3.89
C GLY A 21 2.51 -9.76 4.55
N ARG A 22 2.20 -10.90 3.95
CA ARG A 22 1.28 -11.89 4.55
C ARG A 22 1.84 -12.45 5.85
N PHE A 23 3.12 -12.78 5.86
CA PHE A 23 3.78 -13.28 7.07
C PHE A 23 3.69 -12.28 8.22
N LEU A 24 4.00 -11.01 7.94
CA LEU A 24 3.92 -9.93 8.94
C LEU A 24 2.48 -9.73 9.42
N ALA A 25 1.52 -9.70 8.50
CA ALA A 25 0.12 -9.52 8.85
C ALA A 25 -0.39 -10.64 9.76
N ASP A 26 -0.04 -11.89 9.43
CA ASP A 26 -0.43 -13.05 10.23
C ASP A 26 0.25 -13.07 11.59
N THR A 27 1.55 -12.74 11.63
CA THR A 27 2.35 -12.77 12.85
C THR A 27 1.92 -11.70 13.87
N PHE A 28 1.62 -10.49 13.38
CA PHE A 28 1.30 -9.34 14.24
C PHE A 28 -0.18 -8.99 14.28
N GLY A 29 -1.03 -9.76 13.60
CA GLY A 29 -2.47 -9.50 13.57
C GLY A 29 -2.83 -8.21 12.86
N LEU A 30 -2.18 -7.94 11.71
CA LEU A 30 -2.37 -6.70 10.96
C LEU A 30 -3.42 -6.85 9.87
N HIS A 31 -4.21 -5.81 9.67
CA HIS A 31 -5.04 -5.70 8.47
C HIS A 31 -4.19 -5.13 7.34
N SER A 32 -4.04 -5.87 6.26
CA SER A 32 -3.15 -5.51 5.17
C SER A 32 -3.92 -4.80 4.05
N LEU A 33 -3.32 -3.74 3.52
CA LEU A 33 -3.86 -2.98 2.40
C LEU A 33 -2.79 -2.79 1.34
N SER A 34 -3.09 -3.22 0.11
CA SER A 34 -2.32 -2.82 -1.07
C SER A 34 -3.11 -1.76 -1.82
N THR A 35 -2.44 -0.69 -2.26
CA THR A 35 -3.11 0.38 -2.99
C THR A 35 -3.70 -0.10 -4.31
N GLY A 36 -3.05 -1.06 -4.97
CA GLY A 36 -3.59 -1.66 -6.19
C GLY A 36 -4.92 -2.37 -5.95
N SER A 37 -5.02 -3.15 -4.88
CA SER A 37 -6.26 -3.84 -4.51
C SER A 37 -7.35 -2.86 -4.11
N LEU A 38 -7.00 -1.83 -3.36
CA LEU A 38 -7.95 -0.79 -2.95
C LEU A 38 -8.50 -0.05 -4.17
N LEU A 39 -7.63 0.32 -5.10
CA LEU A 39 -8.01 1.01 -6.33
C LEU A 39 -8.99 0.16 -7.14
N ARG A 40 -8.70 -1.12 -7.33
CA ARG A 40 -9.60 -2.04 -8.04
C ARG A 40 -10.96 -2.15 -7.35
N ARG A 41 -10.98 -2.26 -6.03
CA ARG A 41 -12.22 -2.34 -5.24
C ARG A 41 -13.08 -1.09 -5.40
N GLU A 42 -12.45 0.09 -5.34
CA GLU A 42 -13.15 1.37 -5.51
C GLU A 42 -13.76 1.48 -6.92
N VAL A 43 -13.01 1.08 -7.95
CA VAL A 43 -13.50 1.09 -9.33
C VAL A 43 -14.66 0.11 -9.51
N GLU A 44 -14.54 -1.11 -8.99
CA GLU A 44 -15.59 -2.13 -9.10
C GLU A 44 -16.86 -1.74 -8.35
N SER A 45 -16.72 -1.05 -7.22
CA SER A 45 -17.85 -0.57 -6.42
C SER A 45 -18.45 0.74 -6.94
N CYS A 46 -17.88 1.31 -7.99
CA CYS A 46 -18.36 2.55 -8.61
C CYS A 46 -18.47 3.72 -7.61
N THR A 47 -17.54 3.79 -6.65
CA THR A 47 -17.48 4.93 -5.73
C THR A 47 -17.08 6.20 -6.49
N GLU A 48 -17.28 7.37 -5.89
CA GLU A 48 -16.87 8.63 -6.50
C GLU A 48 -15.36 8.65 -6.78
N LEU A 49 -14.55 8.21 -5.82
CA LEU A 49 -13.09 8.10 -5.99
C LEU A 49 -12.74 7.08 -7.06
N GLY A 50 -13.45 5.95 -7.12
CA GLY A 50 -13.26 4.93 -8.14
C GLY A 50 -13.55 5.45 -9.55
N ARG A 51 -14.59 6.23 -9.72
CA ARG A 51 -14.92 6.86 -11.00
C ARG A 51 -13.85 7.85 -11.44
N LYS A 52 -13.34 8.66 -10.51
CA LYS A 52 -12.26 9.59 -10.80
C LYS A 52 -10.98 8.84 -11.20
N ALA A 53 -10.63 7.79 -10.47
CA ALA A 53 -9.47 6.96 -10.79
C ALA A 53 -9.61 6.29 -12.16
N LEU A 54 -10.77 5.74 -12.46
CA LEU A 54 -11.04 5.08 -13.73
C LEU A 54 -10.85 6.02 -14.92
N SER A 55 -11.22 7.28 -14.79
CA SER A 55 -11.01 8.30 -15.80
C SER A 55 -9.55 8.43 -16.20
N TYR A 56 -8.62 8.36 -15.24
CA TYR A 56 -7.18 8.39 -15.52
C TYR A 56 -6.70 7.05 -16.09
N MET A 57 -7.17 5.94 -15.55
CA MET A 57 -6.79 4.59 -15.99
C MET A 57 -7.19 4.34 -17.44
N ASP A 58 -8.37 4.79 -17.86
CA ASP A 58 -8.86 4.65 -19.24
C ASP A 58 -8.00 5.41 -20.24
N ARG A 59 -7.35 6.48 -19.79
CA ARG A 59 -6.44 7.28 -20.63
C ARG A 59 -4.98 6.84 -20.49
N ALA A 60 -4.73 5.70 -19.82
CA ALA A 60 -3.39 5.18 -19.52
C ALA A 60 -2.53 6.19 -18.74
N MET A 61 -3.16 7.01 -17.91
CA MET A 61 -2.48 7.99 -17.07
C MET A 61 -2.38 7.48 -15.64
N LEU A 62 -1.35 7.93 -14.91
CA LEU A 62 -1.23 7.61 -13.49
C LEU A 62 -2.34 8.29 -12.70
N VAL A 63 -2.89 7.57 -11.73
CA VAL A 63 -3.87 8.14 -10.82
C VAL A 63 -3.18 9.17 -9.92
N PRO A 64 -3.70 10.40 -9.83
CA PRO A 64 -3.06 11.44 -9.01
C PRO A 64 -2.95 11.06 -7.54
N ASP A 65 -1.89 11.54 -6.88
CA ASP A 65 -1.65 11.30 -5.46
C ASP A 65 -2.83 11.66 -4.58
N GLU A 66 -3.54 12.74 -4.90
CA GLU A 66 -4.71 13.18 -4.12
C GLU A 66 -5.79 12.12 -4.06
N ILE A 67 -6.08 11.45 -5.18
CA ILE A 67 -7.09 10.40 -5.24
C ILE A 67 -6.63 9.19 -4.41
N VAL A 68 -5.39 8.77 -4.57
CA VAL A 68 -4.82 7.65 -3.80
C VAL A 68 -4.81 7.98 -2.31
N ASN A 69 -4.39 9.19 -1.94
CA ASN A 69 -4.39 9.65 -0.56
C ASN A 69 -5.78 9.60 0.07
N ASP A 70 -6.80 10.03 -0.67
CA ASP A 70 -8.19 10.03 -0.18
C ASP A 70 -8.69 8.60 0.03
N MET A 71 -8.35 7.68 -0.86
CA MET A 71 -8.70 6.27 -0.71
C MET A 71 -8.06 5.65 0.53
N VAL A 72 -6.77 5.92 0.75
CA VAL A 72 -6.03 5.39 1.90
C VAL A 72 -6.58 5.99 3.20
N ARG A 73 -6.86 7.29 3.23
CA ARG A 73 -7.46 7.94 4.40
C ARG A 73 -8.83 7.34 4.74
N GLY A 74 -9.64 7.08 3.72
CA GLY A 74 -10.93 6.43 3.92
C GLY A 74 -10.79 5.05 4.56
N TRP A 75 -9.86 4.24 4.05
CA TRP A 75 -9.60 2.92 4.60
C TRP A 75 -9.10 2.98 6.05
N LEU A 76 -8.13 3.86 6.32
CA LEU A 76 -7.57 4.04 7.66
C LEU A 76 -8.63 4.54 8.66
N SER A 77 -9.56 5.38 8.21
CA SER A 77 -10.65 5.88 9.04
C SER A 77 -11.58 4.75 9.49
N GLU A 78 -11.81 3.77 8.64
CA GLU A 78 -12.61 2.59 8.96
C GLU A 78 -11.91 1.67 9.96
N MET A 79 -10.59 1.72 10.01
CA MET A 79 -9.78 0.85 10.88
C MET A 79 -9.83 1.24 12.36
N ASP A 80 -10.13 2.48 12.67
CA ASP A 80 -10.27 3.05 14.02
C ASP A 80 -9.42 2.34 15.12
N HIS A 81 -8.17 2.79 15.31
CA HIS A 81 -7.21 2.23 16.27
C HIS A 81 -6.77 0.79 16.00
N GLY A 82 -7.15 0.20 14.88
CA GLY A 82 -6.69 -1.13 14.50
C GLY A 82 -5.23 -1.15 14.05
N ALA A 83 -4.64 -2.34 14.02
CA ALA A 83 -3.29 -2.55 13.50
C ALA A 83 -3.34 -2.80 11.99
N TRP A 84 -2.42 -2.20 11.24
CA TRP A 84 -2.45 -2.26 9.78
C TRP A 84 -1.06 -2.36 9.15
N LEU A 85 -1.05 -2.87 7.93
CA LEU A 85 0.12 -2.93 7.06
C LEU A 85 -0.24 -2.28 5.73
N LEU A 86 0.49 -1.24 5.33
CA LEU A 86 0.35 -0.62 4.01
C LEU A 86 1.42 -1.15 3.07
N ASP A 87 0.97 -1.73 1.96
CA ASP A 87 1.84 -2.26 0.93
C ASP A 87 1.70 -1.41 -0.34
N GLY A 88 2.80 -0.79 -0.75
CA GLY A 88 2.84 0.05 -1.94
C GLY A 88 2.42 1.50 -1.72
N TYR A 89 2.30 1.93 -0.48
CA TYR A 89 1.99 3.31 -0.13
C TYR A 89 2.69 3.66 1.20
N PRO A 90 3.31 4.81 1.35
CA PRO A 90 3.49 5.87 0.34
C PRO A 90 4.57 5.51 -0.70
N ARG A 91 4.46 6.07 -1.90
CA ARG A 91 5.45 5.90 -2.97
C ARG A 91 6.16 7.21 -3.31
N THR A 92 5.63 8.32 -2.87
CA THR A 92 6.21 9.65 -3.10
C THR A 92 6.35 10.40 -1.78
N VAL A 93 7.19 11.43 -1.78
CA VAL A 93 7.35 12.30 -0.60
C VAL A 93 6.02 12.97 -0.26
N ALA A 94 5.28 13.43 -1.26
CA ALA A 94 3.98 14.05 -1.06
C ALA A 94 2.99 13.11 -0.37
N GLN A 95 2.96 11.85 -0.78
CA GLN A 95 2.12 10.83 -0.14
C GLN A 95 2.56 10.57 1.30
N ALA A 96 3.87 10.51 1.54
CA ALA A 96 4.41 10.28 2.88
C ALA A 96 4.06 11.42 3.83
N GLU A 97 4.16 12.65 3.38
CA GLU A 97 3.80 13.83 4.18
C GLU A 97 2.31 13.84 4.51
N THR A 98 1.47 13.51 3.55
CA THR A 98 0.02 13.43 3.75
C THR A 98 -0.34 12.35 4.78
N LEU A 99 0.28 11.18 4.67
CA LEU A 99 0.06 10.08 5.61
C LEU A 99 0.48 10.49 7.02
N ASP A 100 1.67 11.06 7.16
CA ASP A 100 2.22 11.49 8.44
C ASP A 100 1.31 12.52 9.10
N HIS A 101 0.86 13.51 8.35
CA HIS A 101 -0.05 14.54 8.84
C HIS A 101 -1.38 13.93 9.32
N PHE A 102 -1.95 13.03 8.53
CA PHE A 102 -3.20 12.36 8.87
C PHE A 102 -3.07 11.55 10.17
N LEU A 103 -1.99 10.78 10.29
CA LEU A 103 -1.76 9.97 11.49
C LEU A 103 -1.52 10.84 12.73
N ASN A 104 -0.76 11.93 12.58
CA ASN A 104 -0.51 12.86 13.69
C ASN A 104 -1.81 13.49 14.20
N GLN A 105 -2.74 13.82 13.32
CA GLN A 105 -4.05 14.34 13.71
C GLN A 105 -4.86 13.32 14.51
N ARG A 106 -4.62 12.04 14.31
CA ARG A 106 -5.26 10.95 15.03
C ARG A 106 -4.49 10.51 16.28
N GLY A 107 -3.39 11.18 16.59
CA GLY A 107 -2.57 10.85 17.76
C GLY A 107 -1.74 9.58 17.60
N THR A 108 -1.44 9.19 16.37
CA THR A 108 -0.69 7.98 16.08
C THR A 108 0.42 8.24 15.04
N SER A 109 1.21 7.23 14.77
CA SER A 109 2.32 7.32 13.81
C SER A 109 2.65 5.94 13.24
N VAL A 110 3.51 5.92 12.21
CA VAL A 110 4.06 4.68 11.68
C VAL A 110 5.05 4.10 12.70
N ASP A 111 4.90 2.84 13.05
CA ASP A 111 5.77 2.17 14.02
C ASP A 111 6.97 1.49 13.36
N VAL A 112 6.77 0.88 12.19
CA VAL A 112 7.81 0.10 11.51
C VAL A 112 7.72 0.31 10.01
N VAL A 113 8.88 0.52 9.38
CA VAL A 113 9.00 0.49 7.91
C VAL A 113 9.88 -0.71 7.57
N VAL A 114 9.34 -1.66 6.83
CA VAL A 114 10.07 -2.84 6.38
C VAL A 114 10.52 -2.61 4.94
N TRP A 115 11.83 -2.56 4.74
CA TRP A 115 12.43 -2.36 3.44
C TRP A 115 12.91 -3.70 2.88
N MET A 116 12.33 -4.11 1.75
CA MET A 116 12.73 -5.33 1.07
C MET A 116 13.83 -5.01 0.05
N ASP A 117 15.07 -5.19 0.46
CA ASP A 117 16.24 -4.93 -0.39
C ASP A 117 16.69 -6.22 -1.05
N VAL A 118 16.40 -6.35 -2.35
CA VAL A 118 16.73 -7.53 -3.15
C VAL A 118 17.56 -7.06 -4.35
N SER A 119 18.59 -7.83 -4.71
CA SER A 119 19.46 -7.48 -5.83
C SER A 119 18.66 -7.35 -7.12
N ARG A 120 19.07 -6.40 -7.97
CA ARG A 120 18.47 -6.19 -9.27
C ARG A 120 18.44 -7.48 -10.11
N GLU A 121 19.52 -8.22 -10.07
CA GLU A 121 19.69 -9.49 -10.78
C GLU A 121 18.59 -10.51 -10.37
N LEU A 122 18.36 -10.65 -9.07
CA LEU A 122 17.33 -11.55 -8.55
C LEU A 122 15.93 -11.09 -8.96
N ILE A 123 15.67 -9.80 -8.95
CA ILE A 123 14.39 -9.23 -9.38
C ILE A 123 14.15 -9.55 -10.87
N GLU A 124 15.17 -9.35 -11.70
CA GLU A 124 15.08 -9.64 -13.13
C GLU A 124 14.79 -11.14 -13.37
N GLN A 125 15.44 -12.02 -12.65
CA GLN A 125 15.19 -13.47 -12.75
C GLN A 125 13.77 -13.84 -12.37
N ARG A 126 13.23 -13.25 -11.32
CA ARG A 126 11.85 -13.51 -10.87
C ARG A 126 10.82 -13.01 -11.88
N ILE A 127 11.05 -11.87 -12.50
CA ILE A 127 10.19 -11.33 -13.54
C ILE A 127 10.20 -12.25 -14.77
N MET A 128 11.37 -12.72 -15.19
CA MET A 128 11.51 -13.66 -16.30
C MET A 128 10.75 -14.95 -16.03
N ARG A 129 10.85 -15.50 -14.83
CA ARG A 129 10.11 -16.72 -14.45
C ARG A 129 8.61 -16.53 -14.54
N ARG A 130 8.09 -15.38 -14.13
CA ARG A 130 6.67 -15.08 -14.23
C ARG A 130 6.18 -15.06 -15.67
N ARG A 131 7.00 -14.58 -16.59
CA ARG A 131 6.69 -14.57 -18.02
C ARG A 131 6.65 -15.97 -18.61
N GLU A 132 7.54 -16.84 -18.16
CA GLU A 132 7.59 -18.23 -18.61
C GLU A 132 6.42 -19.05 -18.13
N CYS A 133 5.85 -18.72 -16.99
CA CYS A 133 4.74 -19.44 -16.37
C CYS A 133 3.36 -18.99 -16.83
N SER A 134 3.29 -17.96 -17.64
CA SER A 134 2.01 -17.39 -18.10
C SER A 134 1.51 -17.98 -19.44
#